data_675de0e275bee1a4a0129379e7d70307
#
_entry.id   675de0e275bee1a4a0129379e7d70307
#
_cell.length_a   1.000
_cell.length_b   1.000
_cell.length_c   1.000
_cell.angle_alpha   90.00
_cell.angle_beta   90.00
_cell.angle_gamma   90.00
#
_symmetry.space_group_name_H-M   'P 1'
#
loop_
_entity.id
_entity.type
_entity.pdbx_description
1 polymer ?
#
loop_
_entity_poly.entity_id
_entity_poly.type
_entity_poly.pdbx_seq_one_letter_code
_entity_poly.pdbx_strand_id
1 'polypeptide(L)'
;TAVPDQKISLTSHRSYDVGDWRIGNITNVNWSTGYDYSETVNNNYIAYDVANDASRPRFEYNDVRYKNISKLGALFNWSFMKGNHKYEFRNFFSQRGVSALTQREGMNYYSDKAIRKWESLYTGRTTYSGQLGGTHTLQENTGKVDWTAGYAFASYREPDRKIVNSILDEAKTDLPNYYVSDPMRYYQDLKDHSVSLAANYEHKFTVSDKFAPVLNGGVYGEYKSRAFDARRFGYNLLGKGYDRYADWDYTGLFSDENISADRIWMRETTTNSDSYTSENILGAAYVSAKLNYGEALNANIGVRMEYYNLKMDGYSSDGTTPVHLDNRTADFFPSVNVSYNLSAKHLVRAAYGRSVNRPEFREVVPYVYFNFERDANIVGNTGLKNAYADNLDVRYEFYPASGEMITVGAF
;
A
#
# COMPACT_ATOMS: atom_id res chain seq x y z
N THR A 1 -19.61 15.17 20.76
CA THR A 1 -19.60 13.84 21.41
C THR A 1 -19.69 12.79 20.31
N ALA A 2 -18.72 11.87 20.23
CA ALA A 2 -18.76 10.75 19.30
C ALA A 2 -19.79 9.71 19.82
N VAL A 3 -20.50 9.09 18.89
CA VAL A 3 -21.31 7.90 19.21
C VAL A 3 -20.40 6.69 19.35
N PRO A 4 -20.81 5.63 20.10
CA PRO A 4 -20.02 4.40 20.19
C PRO A 4 -19.73 3.79 18.82
N ASP A 5 -18.58 3.14 18.70
CA ASP A 5 -18.22 2.37 17.51
C ASP A 5 -19.25 1.31 17.20
N GLN A 6 -19.58 1.15 15.94
CA GLN A 6 -20.60 0.20 15.50
C GLN A 6 -19.99 -0.80 14.53
N LYS A 7 -20.40 -2.07 14.66
CA LYS A 7 -19.98 -3.14 13.77
C LYS A 7 -21.13 -4.12 13.56
N ILE A 8 -21.44 -4.39 12.30
CA ILE A 8 -22.44 -5.37 11.89
C ILE A 8 -21.74 -6.35 10.95
N SER A 9 -21.92 -7.63 11.17
CA SER A 9 -21.40 -8.67 10.30
C SER A 9 -22.45 -9.76 10.11
N LEU A 10 -22.75 -10.06 8.85
CA LEU A 10 -23.62 -11.16 8.47
C LEU A 10 -22.80 -12.16 7.68
N THR A 11 -22.77 -13.40 8.16
CA THR A 11 -22.06 -14.49 7.51
C THR A 11 -23.01 -15.64 7.24
N SER A 12 -22.99 -16.14 6.02
CA SER A 12 -23.68 -17.37 5.61
C SER A 12 -22.68 -18.31 4.98
N HIS A 13 -22.70 -19.57 5.40
CA HIS A 13 -21.93 -20.63 4.74
C HIS A 13 -22.85 -21.83 4.54
N ARG A 14 -22.74 -22.44 3.38
CA ARG A 14 -23.53 -23.61 3.02
C ARG A 14 -22.71 -24.58 2.19
N SER A 15 -23.01 -25.87 2.35
CA SER A 15 -22.50 -26.92 1.49
C SER A 15 -23.65 -27.88 1.20
N TYR A 16 -23.80 -28.28 -0.04
CA TYR A 16 -24.83 -29.21 -0.49
C TYR A 16 -24.31 -30.04 -1.66
N ASP A 17 -24.83 -31.26 -1.76
CA ASP A 17 -24.48 -32.15 -2.84
C ASP A 17 -25.63 -32.15 -3.88
N VAL A 18 -25.28 -32.01 -5.16
CA VAL A 18 -26.18 -32.01 -6.30
C VAL A 18 -25.66 -33.00 -7.32
N GLY A 19 -26.23 -34.22 -7.34
CA GLY A 19 -25.68 -35.32 -8.08
C GLY A 19 -24.24 -35.64 -7.59
N ASP A 20 -23.30 -35.66 -8.53
CA ASP A 20 -21.87 -35.91 -8.23
C ASP A 20 -21.11 -34.63 -7.80
N TRP A 21 -21.77 -33.48 -7.72
CA TRP A 21 -21.14 -32.21 -7.37
C TRP A 21 -21.35 -31.89 -5.88
N ARG A 22 -20.26 -31.55 -5.20
CA ARG A 22 -20.29 -30.86 -3.93
C ARG A 22 -20.10 -29.37 -4.17
N ILE A 23 -21.10 -28.58 -3.78
CA ILE A 23 -21.13 -27.13 -3.97
C ILE A 23 -21.01 -26.47 -2.60
N GLY A 24 -20.03 -25.59 -2.43
CA GLY A 24 -19.84 -24.80 -1.23
C GLY A 24 -19.99 -23.32 -1.51
N ASN A 25 -20.60 -22.59 -0.58
CA ASN A 25 -20.68 -21.12 -0.61
C ASN A 25 -20.29 -20.54 0.74
N ILE A 26 -19.53 -19.45 0.69
CA ILE A 26 -19.31 -18.57 1.84
C ILE A 26 -19.60 -17.15 1.38
N THR A 27 -20.55 -16.52 2.07
CA THR A 27 -20.90 -15.11 1.86
C THR A 27 -20.77 -14.39 3.19
N ASN A 28 -20.06 -13.26 3.18
CA ASN A 28 -19.95 -12.37 4.32
C ASN A 28 -20.17 -10.95 3.87
N VAL A 29 -20.97 -10.20 4.60
CA VAL A 29 -21.08 -8.74 4.48
C VAL A 29 -20.81 -8.15 5.85
N ASN A 30 -19.93 -7.20 5.92
CA ASN A 30 -19.60 -6.49 7.15
C ASN A 30 -19.59 -4.99 6.93
N TRP A 31 -20.09 -4.28 7.90
CA TRP A 31 -20.05 -2.84 7.98
C TRP A 31 -19.56 -2.43 9.36
N SER A 32 -18.74 -1.39 9.43
CA SER A 32 -18.31 -0.80 10.67
C SER A 32 -18.08 0.69 10.54
N THR A 33 -18.35 1.42 11.61
CA THR A 33 -17.96 2.82 11.74
C THR A 33 -17.34 3.04 13.11
N GLY A 34 -16.33 3.89 13.17
CA GLY A 34 -15.64 4.20 14.42
C GLY A 34 -15.06 5.61 14.39
N TYR A 35 -14.78 6.11 15.57
CA TYR A 35 -14.21 7.43 15.81
C TYR A 35 -12.89 7.29 16.52
N ASP A 36 -11.94 8.13 16.14
CA ASP A 36 -10.61 8.16 16.73
C ASP A 36 -10.23 9.62 17.04
N TYR A 37 -9.66 9.81 18.21
CA TYR A 37 -9.10 11.07 18.65
C TYR A 37 -7.67 10.83 19.08
N SER A 38 -6.76 11.67 18.61
CA SER A 38 -5.35 11.58 18.98
C SER A 38 -4.72 12.95 19.13
N GLU A 39 -3.85 13.07 20.12
CA GLU A 39 -2.92 14.19 20.27
C GLU A 39 -1.52 13.67 19.99
N THR A 40 -0.76 14.38 19.16
CA THR A 40 0.57 13.95 18.73
C THR A 40 1.53 15.12 18.75
N VAL A 41 2.68 14.92 19.37
CA VAL A 41 3.82 15.83 19.23
C VAL A 41 4.58 15.44 17.98
N ASN A 42 4.73 16.40 17.06
CA ASN A 42 5.37 16.20 15.78
C ASN A 42 6.56 17.16 15.63
N ASN A 43 7.74 16.65 15.91
CA ASN A 43 8.99 17.42 15.88
C ASN A 43 9.88 16.94 14.75
N ASN A 44 10.59 17.89 14.12
CA ASN A 44 11.58 17.60 13.10
C ASN A 44 12.86 18.39 13.39
N TYR A 45 14.01 17.77 13.19
CA TYR A 45 15.32 18.34 13.48
C TYR A 45 16.18 18.38 12.21
N ILE A 46 16.92 19.51 12.00
CA ILE A 46 17.80 19.68 10.84
C ILE A 46 19.14 19.00 11.09
N ALA A 47 19.71 19.22 12.28
CA ALA A 47 21.04 18.75 12.65
C ALA A 47 21.18 18.71 14.17
N TYR A 48 22.19 17.97 14.63
CA TYR A 48 22.70 18.03 15.99
C TYR A 48 23.87 19.01 16.06
N ASP A 49 23.78 20.01 16.95
CA ASP A 49 24.84 20.98 17.22
C ASP A 49 25.76 20.41 18.30
N VAL A 50 26.90 19.88 17.87
CA VAL A 50 27.88 19.25 18.77
C VAL A 50 28.49 20.26 19.75
N ALA A 51 28.64 21.52 19.37
CA ALA A 51 29.27 22.55 20.18
C ALA A 51 28.39 22.95 21.38
N ASN A 52 27.08 22.92 21.20
CA ASN A 52 26.10 23.30 22.22
C ASN A 52 25.37 22.10 22.84
N ASP A 53 25.74 20.86 22.46
CA ASP A 53 25.09 19.61 22.86
C ASP A 53 23.57 19.66 22.72
N ALA A 54 23.07 20.20 21.58
CA ALA A 54 21.66 20.45 21.36
C ALA A 54 21.21 20.08 19.94
N SER A 55 20.01 19.56 19.83
CA SER A 55 19.36 19.38 18.51
C SER A 55 18.81 20.71 18.02
N ARG A 56 19.02 21.01 16.72
CA ARG A 56 18.48 22.19 16.06
C ARG A 56 17.12 21.82 15.44
N PRO A 57 15.99 22.27 16.01
CA PRO A 57 14.68 21.94 15.48
C PRO A 57 14.42 22.68 14.16
N ARG A 58 13.75 22.02 13.23
CA ARG A 58 13.14 22.63 12.06
C ARG A 58 11.73 23.12 12.39
N PHE A 59 11.00 22.31 13.11
CA PHE A 59 9.70 22.66 13.66
C PHE A 59 9.37 21.80 14.89
N GLU A 60 8.50 22.32 15.74
CA GLU A 60 7.91 21.65 16.88
C GLU A 60 6.41 21.94 16.89
N TYR A 61 5.60 20.90 16.64
CA TYR A 61 4.17 21.00 16.48
C TYR A 61 3.42 20.09 17.44
N ASN A 62 2.23 20.54 17.86
CA ASN A 62 1.22 19.74 18.51
C ASN A 62 0.05 19.56 17.53
N ASP A 63 -0.30 18.34 17.23
CA ASP A 63 -1.39 17.96 16.33
C ASP A 63 -2.54 17.37 17.15
N VAL A 64 -3.74 17.92 16.99
CA VAL A 64 -4.99 17.34 17.49
C VAL A 64 -5.78 16.83 16.30
N ARG A 65 -6.08 15.54 16.29
CA ARG A 65 -6.73 14.87 15.16
C ARG A 65 -8.03 14.20 15.58
N TYR A 66 -9.09 14.54 14.86
CA TYR A 66 -10.40 13.89 14.93
C TYR A 66 -10.60 13.08 13.66
N LYS A 67 -10.98 11.81 13.79
CA LYS A 67 -11.14 10.92 12.64
C LYS A 67 -12.39 10.08 12.77
N ASN A 68 -13.16 9.98 11.68
CA ASN A 68 -14.23 9.01 11.51
C ASN A 68 -13.86 8.05 10.39
N ILE A 69 -14.03 6.75 10.65
CA ILE A 69 -13.71 5.69 9.70
C ILE A 69 -14.96 4.86 9.48
N SER A 70 -15.41 4.76 8.24
CA SER A 70 -16.48 3.85 7.84
C SER A 70 -15.93 2.82 6.86
N LYS A 71 -16.29 1.54 7.08
CA LYS A 71 -15.86 0.42 6.24
C LYS A 71 -17.05 -0.44 5.86
N LEU A 72 -17.11 -0.82 4.60
CA LEU A 72 -18.01 -1.84 4.07
C LEU A 72 -17.15 -2.92 3.41
N GLY A 73 -17.34 -4.17 3.79
CA GLY A 73 -16.67 -5.32 3.19
C GLY A 73 -17.69 -6.35 2.75
N ALA A 74 -17.43 -6.98 1.62
CA ALA A 74 -18.22 -8.12 1.15
C ALA A 74 -17.30 -9.21 0.61
N LEU A 75 -17.64 -10.45 0.88
CA LEU A 75 -16.98 -11.64 0.38
C LEU A 75 -18.06 -12.57 -0.15
N PHE A 76 -17.88 -13.08 -1.37
CA PHE A 76 -18.82 -13.94 -2.04
C PHE A 76 -18.07 -15.02 -2.81
N ASN A 77 -17.88 -16.18 -2.17
CA ASN A 77 -17.07 -17.25 -2.70
C ASN A 77 -17.90 -18.50 -2.92
N TRP A 78 -17.64 -19.17 -4.04
CA TRP A 78 -18.21 -20.45 -4.41
C TRP A 78 -17.12 -21.44 -4.72
N SER A 79 -17.36 -22.70 -4.36
CA SER A 79 -16.54 -23.83 -4.76
C SER A 79 -17.42 -24.94 -5.33
N PHE A 80 -16.96 -25.55 -6.40
CA PHE A 80 -17.62 -26.65 -7.09
C PHE A 80 -16.62 -27.80 -7.20
N MET A 81 -16.94 -28.93 -6.63
CA MET A 81 -16.07 -30.10 -6.59
C MET A 81 -16.79 -31.31 -7.19
N LYS A 82 -16.13 -31.97 -8.15
CA LYS A 82 -16.58 -33.26 -8.72
C LYS A 82 -15.38 -34.18 -8.92
N GLY A 83 -15.34 -35.27 -8.19
CA GLY A 83 -14.19 -36.18 -8.21
C GLY A 83 -12.88 -35.47 -7.91
N ASN A 84 -11.96 -35.53 -8.86
CA ASN A 84 -10.62 -34.92 -8.75
C ASN A 84 -10.54 -33.49 -9.26
N HIS A 85 -11.67 -32.86 -9.55
CA HIS A 85 -11.73 -31.53 -10.11
C HIS A 85 -12.42 -30.57 -9.14
N LYS A 86 -11.77 -29.44 -8.85
CA LYS A 86 -12.31 -28.37 -8.03
C LYS A 86 -12.24 -27.07 -8.82
N TYR A 87 -13.33 -26.32 -8.83
CA TYR A 87 -13.41 -24.97 -9.39
C TYR A 87 -13.80 -24.01 -8.27
N GLU A 88 -13.23 -22.81 -8.29
CA GLU A 88 -13.46 -21.80 -7.27
C GLU A 88 -13.73 -20.46 -7.94
N PHE A 89 -14.78 -19.78 -7.48
CA PHE A 89 -15.09 -18.41 -7.81
C PHE A 89 -15.00 -17.58 -6.52
N ARG A 90 -13.99 -16.71 -6.42
CA ARG A 90 -13.69 -15.94 -5.23
C ARG A 90 -13.87 -14.48 -5.52
N ASN A 91 -14.61 -13.76 -4.67
CA ASN A 91 -14.86 -12.34 -4.80
C ASN A 91 -14.70 -11.66 -3.46
N PHE A 92 -13.99 -10.56 -3.49
CA PHE A 92 -13.78 -9.67 -2.37
C PHE A 92 -14.05 -8.23 -2.80
N PHE A 93 -14.83 -7.52 -2.00
CA PHE A 93 -15.08 -6.09 -2.15
C PHE A 93 -14.82 -5.39 -0.83
N SER A 94 -14.20 -4.23 -0.88
CA SER A 94 -13.98 -3.36 0.27
C SER A 94 -14.13 -1.91 -0.14
N GLN A 95 -14.92 -1.17 0.63
CA GLN A 95 -15.04 0.28 0.58
C GLN A 95 -14.68 0.85 1.94
N ARG A 96 -13.72 1.78 1.96
CA ARG A 96 -13.29 2.48 3.18
C ARG A 96 -13.37 3.98 2.95
N GLY A 97 -14.16 4.66 3.78
CA GLY A 97 -14.20 6.12 3.89
C GLY A 97 -13.49 6.57 5.17
N VAL A 98 -12.68 7.60 5.09
CA VAL A 98 -12.05 8.24 6.25
C VAL A 98 -12.25 9.75 6.13
N SER A 99 -12.95 10.33 7.10
CA SER A 99 -13.01 11.77 7.29
C SER A 99 -12.09 12.14 8.46
N ALA A 100 -11.20 13.07 8.25
CA ALA A 100 -10.25 13.52 9.27
C ALA A 100 -10.17 15.04 9.30
N LEU A 101 -10.10 15.59 10.50
CA LEU A 101 -9.77 16.97 10.77
C LEU A 101 -8.54 16.98 11.65
N THR A 102 -7.48 17.65 11.20
CA THR A 102 -6.25 17.83 11.97
C THR A 102 -6.06 19.32 12.24
N GLN A 103 -5.87 19.66 13.52
CA GLN A 103 -5.48 20.99 13.99
C GLN A 103 -4.04 20.90 14.45
N ARG A 104 -3.20 21.78 13.94
CA ARG A 104 -1.77 21.87 14.25
C ARG A 104 -1.43 23.25 14.78
N GLU A 105 -0.72 23.29 15.88
CA GLU A 105 -0.15 24.53 16.42
C GLU A 105 1.30 24.30 16.82
N GLY A 106 2.14 25.33 16.71
CA GLY A 106 3.52 25.26 17.15
C GLY A 106 4.44 26.24 16.42
N MET A 107 5.74 26.03 16.61
CA MET A 107 6.79 26.89 16.06
C MET A 107 7.42 26.25 14.82
N ASN A 108 7.49 27.02 13.73
CA ASN A 108 8.29 26.69 12.55
C ASN A 108 9.55 27.55 12.59
N TYR A 109 10.67 26.95 13.01
CA TYR A 109 11.96 27.64 13.16
C TYR A 109 12.62 27.98 11.83
N TYR A 110 12.23 27.31 10.72
CA TYR A 110 12.74 27.66 9.40
C TYR A 110 12.21 29.02 8.90
N SER A 111 10.96 29.31 9.19
CA SER A 111 10.33 30.61 8.87
C SER A 111 10.33 31.58 10.02
N ASP A 112 10.80 31.17 11.21
CA ASP A 112 10.73 31.93 12.46
C ASP A 112 9.32 32.43 12.77
N LYS A 113 8.32 31.54 12.62
CA LYS A 113 6.91 31.88 12.82
C LYS A 113 6.20 30.82 13.65
N ALA A 114 5.42 31.27 14.63
CA ALA A 114 4.38 30.44 15.21
C ALA A 114 3.25 30.26 14.18
N ILE A 115 2.78 29.02 14.05
CA ILE A 115 1.78 28.65 13.06
C ILE A 115 0.57 27.98 13.70
N ARG A 116 -0.58 28.14 13.03
CA ARG A 116 -1.78 27.34 13.23
C ARG A 116 -2.24 26.82 11.87
N LYS A 117 -2.35 25.50 11.71
CA LYS A 117 -2.78 24.87 10.46
C LYS A 117 -3.99 23.97 10.70
N TRP A 118 -4.87 23.95 9.71
CA TRP A 118 -6.01 23.06 9.65
C TRP A 118 -5.94 22.21 8.39
N GLU A 119 -6.14 20.92 8.54
CA GLU A 119 -6.37 20.02 7.42
C GLU A 119 -7.71 19.33 7.59
N SER A 120 -8.61 19.53 6.63
CA SER A 120 -9.84 18.75 6.50
C SER A 120 -9.68 17.81 5.31
N LEU A 121 -9.72 16.51 5.54
CA LEU A 121 -9.43 15.49 4.56
C LEU A 121 -10.51 14.41 4.59
N TYR A 122 -11.14 14.15 3.46
CA TYR A 122 -11.88 12.92 3.24
C TYR A 122 -11.14 12.06 2.23
N THR A 123 -10.99 10.76 2.55
CA THR A 123 -10.44 9.78 1.62
C THR A 123 -11.40 8.63 1.42
N GLY A 124 -11.68 8.29 0.17
CA GLY A 124 -12.43 7.10 -0.22
C GLY A 124 -11.49 6.08 -0.89
N ARG A 125 -11.51 4.84 -0.42
CA ARG A 125 -10.77 3.73 -1.04
C ARG A 125 -11.73 2.61 -1.37
N THR A 126 -11.74 2.19 -2.64
CA THR A 126 -12.50 1.03 -3.11
C THR A 126 -11.52 -0.02 -3.58
N THR A 127 -11.74 -1.26 -3.22
CA THR A 127 -10.98 -2.41 -3.71
C THR A 127 -11.93 -3.52 -4.08
N TYR A 128 -11.79 -4.06 -5.26
CA TYR A 128 -12.46 -5.27 -5.72
C TYR A 128 -11.40 -6.26 -6.20
N SER A 129 -11.58 -7.53 -5.89
CA SER A 129 -10.77 -8.62 -6.43
C SER A 129 -11.68 -9.81 -6.74
N GLY A 130 -11.72 -10.20 -8.01
CA GLY A 130 -12.41 -11.39 -8.49
C GLY A 130 -11.41 -12.41 -9.03
N GLN A 131 -11.58 -13.67 -8.66
CA GLN A 131 -10.72 -14.76 -9.13
C GLN A 131 -11.56 -15.96 -9.52
N LEU A 132 -11.22 -16.55 -10.66
CA LEU A 132 -11.67 -17.87 -11.09
C LEU A 132 -10.48 -18.81 -11.04
N GLY A 133 -10.61 -19.94 -10.36
CA GLY A 133 -9.53 -20.91 -10.24
C GLY A 133 -10.00 -22.34 -10.45
N GLY A 134 -9.08 -23.20 -10.84
CA GLY A 134 -9.31 -24.62 -10.96
C GLY A 134 -8.12 -25.42 -10.42
N THR A 135 -8.44 -26.51 -9.73
CA THR A 135 -7.48 -27.52 -9.26
C THR A 135 -7.90 -28.88 -9.80
N HIS A 136 -6.99 -29.56 -10.47
CA HIS A 136 -7.24 -30.83 -11.14
C HIS A 136 -6.16 -31.82 -10.73
N THR A 137 -6.56 -32.87 -10.03
CA THR A 137 -5.68 -33.99 -9.70
C THR A 137 -5.74 -35.03 -10.82
N LEU A 138 -4.60 -35.38 -11.34
CA LEU A 138 -4.43 -36.22 -12.51
C LEU A 138 -3.72 -37.56 -12.11
N GLN A 139 -3.85 -38.58 -12.94
CA GLN A 139 -3.03 -39.80 -12.88
C GLN A 139 -2.90 -40.38 -11.45
N GLU A 140 -3.97 -40.86 -10.88
CA GLU A 140 -3.96 -41.52 -9.57
C GLU A 140 -3.23 -40.73 -8.46
N ASN A 141 -3.38 -39.39 -8.48
CA ASN A 141 -2.78 -38.43 -7.54
C ASN A 141 -1.26 -38.14 -7.75
N THR A 142 -0.66 -38.55 -8.84
CA THR A 142 0.75 -38.23 -9.13
C THR A 142 0.93 -36.87 -9.77
N GLY A 143 -0.07 -36.39 -10.51
CA GLY A 143 -0.07 -35.08 -11.17
C GLY A 143 -1.13 -34.15 -10.61
N LYS A 144 -0.83 -32.85 -10.55
CA LYS A 144 -1.77 -31.81 -10.14
C LYS A 144 -1.58 -30.56 -11.00
N VAL A 145 -2.67 -30.04 -11.55
CA VAL A 145 -2.71 -28.75 -12.25
C VAL A 145 -3.52 -27.77 -11.43
N ASP A 146 -2.98 -26.60 -11.16
CA ASP A 146 -3.67 -25.47 -10.58
C ASP A 146 -3.61 -24.28 -11.54
N TRP A 147 -4.73 -23.61 -11.77
CA TRP A 147 -4.76 -22.38 -12.56
C TRP A 147 -5.64 -21.31 -11.91
N THR A 148 -5.33 -20.07 -12.15
CA THR A 148 -6.09 -18.91 -11.65
C THR A 148 -6.12 -17.82 -12.69
N ALA A 149 -7.31 -17.26 -12.95
CA ALA A 149 -7.51 -16.01 -13.67
C ALA A 149 -8.07 -14.97 -12.68
N GLY A 150 -7.47 -13.80 -12.63
CA GLY A 150 -7.82 -12.75 -11.69
C GLY A 150 -8.05 -11.41 -12.36
N TYR A 151 -9.00 -10.65 -11.81
CA TYR A 151 -9.18 -9.23 -12.09
C TYR A 151 -9.25 -8.49 -10.77
N ALA A 152 -8.53 -7.38 -10.65
CA ALA A 152 -8.62 -6.48 -9.51
C ALA A 152 -8.80 -5.04 -9.97
N PHE A 153 -9.57 -4.31 -9.18
CA PHE A 153 -9.79 -2.87 -9.31
C PHE A 153 -9.52 -2.20 -7.97
N ALA A 154 -8.77 -1.11 -7.99
CA ALA A 154 -8.61 -0.25 -6.83
C ALA A 154 -8.83 1.21 -7.23
N SER A 155 -9.48 1.98 -6.36
CA SER A 155 -9.55 3.43 -6.51
C SER A 155 -9.25 4.13 -5.20
N TYR A 156 -8.65 5.31 -5.32
CA TYR A 156 -8.40 6.23 -4.22
C TYR A 156 -8.88 7.62 -4.62
N ARG A 157 -9.67 8.26 -3.75
CA ARG A 157 -10.25 9.58 -4.02
C ARG A 157 -10.07 10.50 -2.82
N GLU A 158 -9.67 11.72 -3.10
CA GLU A 158 -9.73 12.87 -2.18
C GLU A 158 -10.62 13.94 -2.84
N PRO A 159 -11.92 13.94 -2.57
CA PRO A 159 -12.85 14.80 -3.31
C PRO A 159 -12.87 16.25 -2.83
N ASP A 160 -12.16 16.67 -1.83
CA ASP A 160 -12.09 18.05 -1.37
C ASP A 160 -11.21 18.18 -0.12
N ARG A 161 -9.92 17.95 -0.27
CA ARG A 161 -8.97 18.20 0.82
C ARG A 161 -8.76 19.71 0.95
N LYS A 162 -8.95 20.23 2.15
CA LYS A 162 -8.75 21.64 2.47
C LYS A 162 -7.58 21.79 3.43
N ILE A 163 -6.71 22.74 3.16
CA ILE A 163 -5.62 23.14 4.04
C ILE A 163 -5.71 24.64 4.25
N VAL A 164 -5.76 25.07 5.51
CA VAL A 164 -5.68 26.47 5.90
C VAL A 164 -4.46 26.62 6.78
N ASN A 165 -3.59 27.51 6.40
CA ASN A 165 -2.40 27.86 7.15
C ASN A 165 -2.58 29.28 7.73
N SER A 166 -2.28 29.46 9.01
CA SER A 166 -2.28 30.77 9.65
C SER A 166 -0.96 30.97 10.37
N ILE A 167 -0.45 32.21 10.35
CA ILE A 167 0.81 32.60 10.98
C ILE A 167 0.57 33.71 11.99
N LEU A 168 1.33 33.67 13.08
CA LEU A 168 1.38 34.75 14.06
C LEU A 168 2.35 35.84 13.55
N ASP A 169 1.91 37.10 13.52
CA ASP A 169 2.75 38.24 13.22
C ASP A 169 2.81 39.17 14.43
N GLU A 170 3.85 39.04 15.21
CA GLU A 170 4.08 39.81 16.43
C GLU A 170 4.39 41.30 16.15
N ALA A 171 4.77 41.63 14.93
CA ALA A 171 5.02 43.02 14.56
C ALA A 171 3.73 43.85 14.40
N LYS A 172 2.58 43.21 14.38
CA LYS A 172 1.26 43.83 14.25
C LYS A 172 0.52 43.82 15.59
N THR A 173 0.85 44.78 16.44
CA THR A 173 0.36 44.86 17.84
C THR A 173 -1.13 45.09 17.99
N ASP A 174 -1.84 45.52 16.93
CA ASP A 174 -3.27 45.89 16.98
C ASP A 174 -4.19 44.79 16.38
N LEU A 175 -3.64 43.59 16.07
CA LEU A 175 -4.35 42.55 15.35
C LEU A 175 -4.53 41.28 16.19
N PRO A 176 -5.57 40.48 15.88
CA PRO A 176 -5.66 39.11 16.38
C PRO A 176 -4.38 38.32 16.10
N ASN A 177 -4.06 37.41 16.99
CA ASN A 177 -2.76 36.75 17.04
C ASN A 177 -2.37 35.97 15.76
N TYR A 178 -3.35 35.47 15.00
CA TYR A 178 -3.10 34.68 13.80
C TYR A 178 -3.86 35.22 12.60
N TYR A 179 -3.24 35.20 11.41
CA TYR A 179 -3.90 35.52 10.15
C TYR A 179 -3.69 34.43 9.11
N VAL A 180 -4.70 34.23 8.26
CA VAL A 180 -4.70 33.20 7.23
C VAL A 180 -3.65 33.49 6.15
N SER A 181 -2.88 32.49 5.82
CA SER A 181 -1.89 32.47 4.74
C SER A 181 -2.10 31.21 3.88
N ASP A 182 -2.05 31.38 2.57
CA ASP A 182 -2.03 30.30 1.58
C ASP A 182 -3.07 29.18 1.78
N PRO A 183 -4.37 29.50 1.84
CA PRO A 183 -5.39 28.47 1.86
C PRO A 183 -5.45 27.70 0.54
N MET A 184 -5.65 26.39 0.60
CA MET A 184 -5.60 25.50 -0.56
C MET A 184 -6.71 24.45 -0.53
N ARG A 185 -7.15 24.03 -1.73
CA ARG A 185 -8.03 22.87 -1.92
C ARG A 185 -7.44 21.92 -2.97
N TYR A 186 -7.58 20.62 -2.71
CA TYR A 186 -7.08 19.56 -3.56
C TYR A 186 -8.18 18.57 -3.87
N TYR A 187 -8.18 18.08 -5.10
CA TYR A 187 -9.00 16.98 -5.56
C TYR A 187 -8.10 15.96 -6.21
N GLN A 188 -8.23 14.68 -5.83
CA GLN A 188 -7.42 13.61 -6.39
C GLN A 188 -8.29 12.38 -6.68
N ASP A 189 -8.05 11.77 -7.83
CA ASP A 189 -8.67 10.51 -8.26
C ASP A 189 -7.57 9.60 -8.80
N LEU A 190 -7.50 8.37 -8.27
CA LEU A 190 -6.60 7.32 -8.74
C LEU A 190 -7.42 6.08 -9.03
N LYS A 191 -7.17 5.46 -10.18
CA LYS A 191 -7.78 4.20 -10.60
C LYS A 191 -6.71 3.24 -11.06
N ASP A 192 -6.75 2.04 -10.49
CA ASP A 192 -5.91 0.91 -10.84
C ASP A 192 -6.75 -0.25 -11.34
N HIS A 193 -6.33 -0.86 -12.43
CA HIS A 193 -6.86 -2.12 -12.94
C HIS A 193 -5.72 -3.13 -13.05
N SER A 194 -5.98 -4.37 -12.66
CA SER A 194 -5.02 -5.47 -12.82
C SER A 194 -5.74 -6.70 -13.34
N VAL A 195 -5.14 -7.36 -14.33
CA VAL A 195 -5.55 -8.67 -14.82
C VAL A 195 -4.37 -9.62 -14.64
N SER A 196 -4.62 -10.81 -14.11
CA SER A 196 -3.58 -11.81 -13.90
C SER A 196 -4.00 -13.21 -14.32
N LEU A 197 -3.04 -13.99 -14.79
CA LEU A 197 -3.19 -15.40 -15.13
C LEU A 197 -2.03 -16.18 -14.52
N ALA A 198 -2.33 -17.33 -13.93
CA ALA A 198 -1.34 -18.26 -13.40
C ALA A 198 -1.72 -19.69 -13.78
N ALA A 199 -0.72 -20.51 -14.07
CA ALA A 199 -0.89 -21.94 -14.24
C ALA A 199 0.33 -22.65 -13.62
N ASN A 200 0.08 -23.69 -12.84
CA ASN A 200 1.10 -24.47 -12.15
C ASN A 200 0.84 -25.95 -12.40
N TYR A 201 1.91 -26.72 -12.51
CA TYR A 201 1.89 -28.17 -12.56
C TYR A 201 2.83 -28.75 -11.51
N GLU A 202 2.32 -29.71 -10.75
CA GLU A 202 3.08 -30.50 -9.80
C GLU A 202 3.08 -31.97 -10.27
N HIS A 203 4.23 -32.62 -10.22
CA HIS A 203 4.36 -34.05 -10.47
C HIS A 203 5.14 -34.73 -9.35
N LYS A 204 4.55 -35.77 -8.78
CA LYS A 204 5.15 -36.61 -7.73
C LYS A 204 5.74 -37.86 -8.36
N PHE A 205 7.03 -38.10 -8.11
CA PHE A 205 7.71 -39.30 -8.53
C PHE A 205 7.88 -40.24 -7.33
N THR A 206 7.74 -41.55 -7.57
CA THR A 206 8.11 -42.58 -6.60
C THR A 206 9.33 -43.31 -7.16
N VAL A 207 10.52 -43.00 -6.65
CA VAL A 207 11.77 -43.62 -7.11
C VAL A 207 12.13 -44.82 -6.20
N SER A 208 11.92 -44.64 -4.89
CA SER A 208 12.09 -45.68 -3.89
C SER A 208 11.30 -45.36 -2.63
N ASP A 209 11.20 -46.29 -1.67
CA ASP A 209 10.52 -46.06 -0.38
C ASP A 209 11.11 -44.88 0.41
N LYS A 210 12.36 -44.54 0.16
CA LYS A 210 13.05 -43.42 0.84
C LYS A 210 13.15 -42.14 -0.01
N PHE A 211 12.85 -42.22 -1.31
CA PHE A 211 13.05 -41.09 -2.21
C PHE A 211 11.84 -40.90 -3.14
N ALA A 212 11.07 -39.86 -2.86
CA ALA A 212 9.88 -39.48 -3.61
C ALA A 212 9.90 -37.98 -3.95
N PRO A 213 10.68 -37.57 -4.98
CA PRO A 213 10.80 -36.18 -5.36
C PRO A 213 9.51 -35.65 -5.97
N VAL A 214 9.26 -34.33 -5.77
CA VAL A 214 8.15 -33.62 -6.39
C VAL A 214 8.72 -32.49 -7.24
N LEU A 215 8.39 -32.51 -8.54
CA LEU A 215 8.71 -31.41 -9.45
C LEU A 215 7.52 -30.47 -9.58
N ASN A 216 7.79 -29.17 -9.52
CA ASN A 216 6.81 -28.13 -9.77
C ASN A 216 7.32 -27.19 -10.86
N GLY A 217 6.42 -26.75 -11.71
CA GLY A 217 6.69 -25.72 -12.69
C GLY A 217 5.44 -24.88 -12.93
N GLY A 218 5.62 -23.63 -13.31
CA GLY A 218 4.48 -22.76 -13.55
C GLY A 218 4.84 -21.50 -14.27
N VAL A 219 3.79 -20.84 -14.73
CA VAL A 219 3.84 -19.55 -15.42
C VAL A 219 2.91 -18.56 -14.76
N TYR A 220 3.24 -17.29 -14.83
CA TYR A 220 2.46 -16.18 -14.35
C TYR A 220 2.54 -15.01 -15.32
N GLY A 221 1.42 -14.35 -15.54
CA GLY A 221 1.34 -13.10 -16.27
C GLY A 221 0.44 -12.10 -15.55
N GLU A 222 0.84 -10.84 -15.52
CA GLU A 222 0.07 -9.74 -14.97
C GLU A 222 0.21 -8.50 -15.83
N TYR A 223 -0.90 -7.83 -16.06
CA TYR A 223 -0.96 -6.48 -16.62
C TYR A 223 -1.66 -5.57 -15.61
N LYS A 224 -1.03 -4.44 -15.30
CA LYS A 224 -1.61 -3.37 -14.48
C LYS A 224 -1.65 -2.08 -15.25
N SER A 225 -2.73 -1.32 -15.10
CA SER A 225 -2.82 0.06 -15.57
C SER A 225 -3.25 0.97 -14.42
N ARG A 226 -2.67 2.16 -14.38
CA ARG A 226 -2.98 3.22 -13.43
C ARG A 226 -3.26 4.50 -14.17
N ALA A 227 -4.32 5.19 -13.77
CA ALA A 227 -4.57 6.58 -14.11
C ALA A 227 -4.68 7.39 -12.82
N PHE A 228 -3.96 8.48 -12.75
CA PHE A 228 -4.00 9.44 -11.65
C PHE A 228 -4.25 10.83 -12.19
N ASP A 229 -5.18 11.54 -11.56
CA ASP A 229 -5.55 12.90 -11.88
C ASP A 229 -5.74 13.71 -10.60
N ALA A 230 -5.19 14.93 -10.57
CA ALA A 230 -5.37 15.85 -9.46
C ALA A 230 -5.64 17.26 -9.94
N ARG A 231 -6.43 17.99 -9.16
CA ARG A 231 -6.67 19.43 -9.35
C ARG A 231 -6.31 20.17 -8.08
N ARG A 232 -5.67 21.32 -8.25
CA ARG A 232 -5.24 22.19 -7.16
C ARG A 232 -5.81 23.58 -7.33
N PHE A 233 -6.30 24.14 -6.22
CA PHE A 233 -6.81 25.50 -6.15
C PHE A 233 -6.13 26.24 -5.01
N GLY A 234 -5.52 27.36 -5.33
CA GLY A 234 -5.04 28.34 -4.38
C GLY A 234 -6.04 29.50 -4.25
N TYR A 235 -5.92 30.24 -3.17
CA TYR A 235 -6.80 31.37 -2.88
C TYR A 235 -5.98 32.61 -2.60
N ASN A 236 -6.29 33.68 -3.31
CA ASN A 236 -5.76 35.00 -3.02
C ASN A 236 -6.73 35.73 -2.08
N LEU A 237 -6.21 36.18 -0.97
CA LEU A 237 -6.95 37.02 -0.03
C LEU A 237 -6.88 38.46 -0.50
N LEU A 238 -8.03 39.02 -0.91
CA LEU A 238 -8.13 40.40 -1.42
C LEU A 238 -8.60 41.35 -0.32
N GLY A 239 -8.14 42.59 -0.35
CA GLY A 239 -8.53 43.66 0.56
C GLY A 239 -7.37 44.29 1.30
N LYS A 240 -7.63 45.43 1.90
CA LYS A 240 -6.65 46.16 2.74
C LYS A 240 -6.57 45.44 4.10
N GLY A 241 -5.53 44.64 4.24
CA GLY A 241 -5.18 43.99 5.50
C GLY A 241 -5.67 42.54 5.60
N TYR A 242 -4.77 41.67 6.01
CA TYR A 242 -5.01 40.30 6.42
C TYR A 242 -5.89 40.18 7.68
N ASP A 243 -6.15 41.32 8.33
CA ASP A 243 -6.90 41.52 9.57
C ASP A 243 -8.32 40.97 9.49
N ARG A 244 -8.86 40.95 8.28
CA ARG A 244 -10.21 40.47 7.98
C ARG A 244 -10.34 38.94 8.11
N TYR A 245 -9.24 38.20 8.08
CA TYR A 245 -9.17 36.75 8.08
C TYR A 245 -8.43 36.22 9.30
N ALA A 246 -8.24 37.04 10.30
CA ALA A 246 -7.62 36.65 11.53
C ALA A 246 -8.56 35.74 12.33
N ASP A 247 -7.99 34.69 12.96
CA ASP A 247 -8.69 33.68 13.79
C ASP A 247 -9.86 32.94 13.08
N TRP A 248 -9.89 32.99 11.75
CA TRP A 248 -10.90 32.23 11.02
C TRP A 248 -10.62 30.74 11.09
N ASP A 249 -11.66 30.00 11.44
CA ASP A 249 -11.63 28.55 11.28
C ASP A 249 -11.74 28.19 9.78
N TYR A 250 -11.38 26.95 9.46
CA TYR A 250 -11.41 26.46 8.08
C TYR A 250 -12.84 26.40 7.50
N THR A 251 -13.89 26.37 8.33
CA THR A 251 -15.28 26.26 7.89
C THR A 251 -15.80 27.59 7.39
N GLY A 252 -15.51 28.67 8.10
CA GLY A 252 -15.90 30.02 7.70
C GLY A 252 -15.14 30.52 6.46
N LEU A 253 -13.86 30.20 6.34
CA LEU A 253 -13.02 30.69 5.25
C LEU A 253 -13.55 30.32 3.86
N PHE A 254 -14.04 29.09 3.70
CA PHE A 254 -14.52 28.56 2.41
C PHE A 254 -16.04 28.70 2.22
N SER A 255 -16.71 29.55 2.99
CA SER A 255 -18.12 29.81 2.81
C SER A 255 -18.39 30.60 1.52
N ASP A 256 -19.55 30.41 0.90
CA ASP A 256 -19.95 31.09 -0.34
C ASP A 256 -19.95 32.62 -0.18
N GLU A 257 -20.21 33.13 1.02
CA GLU A 257 -20.19 34.57 1.32
C GLU A 257 -18.78 35.17 1.22
N ASN A 258 -17.75 34.37 1.45
CA ASN A 258 -16.37 34.80 1.46
C ASN A 258 -15.67 34.62 0.13
N ILE A 259 -16.10 33.65 -0.67
CA ILE A 259 -15.53 33.39 -2.00
C ILE A 259 -16.20 34.33 -3.00
N SER A 260 -15.54 35.46 -3.26
CA SER A 260 -16.00 36.50 -4.19
C SER A 260 -14.84 37.27 -4.82
N ALA A 261 -15.11 38.03 -5.87
CA ALA A 261 -14.08 38.81 -6.58
C ALA A 261 -13.39 39.90 -5.74
N ASP A 262 -14.01 40.34 -4.65
CA ASP A 262 -13.56 41.39 -3.76
C ASP A 262 -13.10 40.91 -2.37
N ARG A 263 -13.19 39.63 -2.09
CA ARG A 263 -12.78 39.04 -0.79
C ARG A 263 -11.74 37.94 -0.95
N ILE A 264 -12.17 36.70 -1.26
CA ILE A 264 -11.30 35.57 -1.50
C ILE A 264 -11.48 35.13 -2.94
N TRP A 265 -10.43 35.30 -3.72
CA TRP A 265 -10.45 34.89 -5.12
C TRP A 265 -9.76 33.55 -5.32
N MET A 266 -10.53 32.55 -5.78
CA MET A 266 -10.03 31.22 -6.10
C MET A 266 -9.34 31.20 -7.46
N ARG A 267 -8.16 30.60 -7.50
CA ARG A 267 -7.37 30.39 -8.73
C ARG A 267 -7.00 28.92 -8.84
N GLU A 268 -7.29 28.31 -9.98
CA GLU A 268 -6.76 26.99 -10.29
C GLU A 268 -5.25 27.06 -10.53
N THR A 269 -4.51 26.21 -9.83
CA THR A 269 -3.04 26.10 -9.88
C THR A 269 -2.58 24.74 -10.38
N THR A 270 -3.52 23.96 -10.95
CA THR A 270 -3.25 22.65 -11.58
C THR A 270 -2.26 22.84 -12.72
N THR A 271 -1.31 21.91 -12.78
CA THR A 271 -0.30 21.84 -13.86
C THR A 271 -0.34 20.46 -14.51
N ASN A 272 0.30 20.29 -15.67
CA ASN A 272 0.34 19.00 -16.34
C ASN A 272 1.00 17.89 -15.47
N SER A 273 1.88 18.24 -14.52
CA SER A 273 2.49 17.29 -13.60
C SER A 273 1.52 16.70 -12.56
N ASP A 274 0.31 17.24 -12.47
CA ASP A 274 -0.72 16.75 -11.55
C ASP A 274 -1.49 15.54 -12.06
N SER A 275 -1.20 15.09 -13.28
CA SER A 275 -1.81 13.90 -13.90
C SER A 275 -0.75 12.99 -14.51
N TYR A 276 -0.94 11.68 -14.42
CA TYR A 276 -0.09 10.70 -15.08
C TYR A 276 -0.82 9.40 -15.35
N THR A 277 -0.31 8.64 -16.31
CA THR A 277 -0.71 7.25 -16.56
C THR A 277 0.50 6.33 -16.39
N SER A 278 0.26 5.11 -15.96
CA SER A 278 1.29 4.09 -15.84
C SER A 278 0.75 2.73 -16.22
N GLU A 279 1.60 1.93 -16.83
CA GLU A 279 1.32 0.54 -17.17
C GLU A 279 2.46 -0.35 -16.66
N ASN A 280 2.11 -1.54 -16.24
CA ASN A 280 3.09 -2.54 -15.84
C ASN A 280 2.74 -3.90 -16.43
N ILE A 281 3.73 -4.57 -16.97
CA ILE A 281 3.65 -5.97 -17.41
C ILE A 281 4.65 -6.78 -16.60
N LEU A 282 4.19 -7.86 -15.98
CA LEU A 282 5.01 -8.86 -15.33
C LEU A 282 4.72 -10.23 -15.94
N GLY A 283 5.72 -10.83 -16.56
CA GLY A 283 5.69 -12.22 -17.01
C GLY A 283 6.69 -13.05 -16.22
N ALA A 284 6.32 -14.24 -15.78
CA ALA A 284 7.23 -15.10 -15.03
C ALA A 284 7.04 -16.58 -15.35
N ALA A 285 8.13 -17.32 -15.22
CA ALA A 285 8.14 -18.78 -15.25
C ALA A 285 9.06 -19.30 -14.15
N TYR A 286 8.72 -20.46 -13.59
CA TYR A 286 9.56 -21.09 -12.58
C TYR A 286 9.58 -22.61 -12.70
N VAL A 287 10.63 -23.19 -12.18
CA VAL A 287 10.75 -24.63 -11.93
C VAL A 287 11.36 -24.84 -10.55
N SER A 288 10.85 -25.83 -9.80
CA SER A 288 11.39 -26.21 -8.51
C SER A 288 11.24 -27.73 -8.26
N ALA A 289 12.13 -28.24 -7.42
CA ALA A 289 12.11 -29.62 -6.98
C ALA A 289 12.10 -29.67 -5.44
N LYS A 290 11.15 -30.45 -4.88
CA LYS A 290 11.19 -30.88 -3.48
C LYS A 290 11.83 -32.26 -3.45
N LEU A 291 12.94 -32.38 -2.76
CA LEU A 291 13.74 -33.58 -2.65
C LEU A 291 13.72 -34.06 -1.19
N ASN A 292 13.05 -35.15 -0.94
CA ASN A 292 12.98 -35.78 0.38
C ASN A 292 13.70 -37.12 0.35
N TYR A 293 14.64 -37.33 1.25
CA TYR A 293 15.35 -38.62 1.38
C TYR A 293 15.19 -39.15 2.80
N GLY A 294 14.27 -40.10 2.94
CA GLY A 294 13.85 -40.61 4.24
C GLY A 294 13.39 -39.47 5.16
N GLU A 295 13.75 -39.62 6.45
CA GLU A 295 13.52 -38.57 7.45
C GLU A 295 14.71 -37.63 7.61
N ALA A 296 15.85 -37.92 6.96
CA ALA A 296 17.09 -37.22 7.17
C ALA A 296 17.18 -35.90 6.39
N LEU A 297 16.82 -35.92 5.11
CA LEU A 297 17.03 -34.75 4.22
C LEU A 297 15.73 -34.27 3.61
N ASN A 298 15.48 -32.98 3.75
CA ASN A 298 14.46 -32.27 2.97
C ASN A 298 15.13 -31.08 2.27
N ALA A 299 15.03 -31.02 0.96
CA ALA A 299 15.52 -29.89 0.17
C ALA A 299 14.43 -29.37 -0.76
N ASN A 300 14.33 -28.06 -0.89
CA ASN A 300 13.52 -27.39 -1.89
C ASN A 300 14.42 -26.46 -2.69
N ILE A 301 14.56 -26.72 -3.98
CA ILE A 301 15.48 -26.01 -4.86
C ILE A 301 14.67 -25.52 -6.05
N GLY A 302 14.82 -24.28 -6.44
CA GLY A 302 14.12 -23.74 -7.59
C GLY A 302 14.75 -22.48 -8.14
N VAL A 303 14.29 -22.12 -9.32
CA VAL A 303 14.60 -20.84 -9.95
C VAL A 303 13.33 -20.29 -10.60
N ARG A 304 13.17 -18.98 -10.46
CA ARG A 304 12.13 -18.21 -11.12
C ARG A 304 12.78 -17.15 -11.99
N MET A 305 12.33 -17.03 -13.23
CA MET A 305 12.65 -15.94 -14.14
C MET A 305 11.47 -14.96 -14.16
N GLU A 306 11.75 -13.67 -14.15
CA GLU A 306 10.75 -12.62 -14.32
C GLU A 306 11.18 -11.64 -15.41
N TYR A 307 10.26 -11.35 -16.31
CA TYR A 307 10.30 -10.19 -17.19
C TYR A 307 9.37 -9.13 -16.63
N TYR A 308 9.88 -7.94 -16.42
CA TYR A 308 9.15 -6.81 -15.89
C TYR A 308 9.31 -5.61 -16.80
N ASN A 309 8.22 -4.95 -17.13
CA ASN A 309 8.23 -3.68 -17.87
C ASN A 309 7.30 -2.68 -17.19
N LEU A 310 7.85 -1.56 -16.75
CA LEU A 310 7.14 -0.42 -16.20
C LEU A 310 7.21 0.74 -17.20
N LYS A 311 6.04 1.20 -17.65
CA LYS A 311 5.90 2.42 -18.43
C LYS A 311 5.15 3.49 -17.63
N MET A 312 5.53 4.74 -17.81
CA MET A 312 4.85 5.88 -17.23
C MET A 312 4.95 7.06 -18.17
N ASP A 313 3.82 7.73 -18.36
CA ASP A 313 3.69 8.97 -19.12
C ASP A 313 3.17 10.08 -18.19
N GLY A 314 3.88 11.19 -18.15
CA GLY A 314 3.56 12.35 -17.33
C GLY A 314 4.40 13.55 -17.70
N TYR A 315 4.57 14.46 -16.75
CA TYR A 315 5.36 15.67 -16.93
C TYR A 315 6.34 15.86 -15.76
N SER A 316 7.41 16.61 -16.02
CA SER A 316 8.34 17.08 -14.97
C SER A 316 7.60 17.85 -13.87
N SER A 317 8.21 17.96 -12.70
CA SER A 317 7.59 18.59 -11.52
C SER A 317 7.16 20.05 -11.73
N ASP A 318 7.73 20.74 -12.74
CA ASP A 318 7.32 22.08 -13.17
C ASP A 318 6.14 22.08 -14.17
N GLY A 319 5.68 20.90 -14.61
CA GLY A 319 4.56 20.72 -15.54
C GLY A 319 4.85 21.09 -16.99
N THR A 320 6.11 21.33 -17.37
CA THR A 320 6.46 21.86 -18.70
C THR A 320 7.01 20.80 -19.64
N THR A 321 7.85 19.90 -19.15
CA THR A 321 8.55 18.89 -19.95
C THR A 321 7.87 17.53 -19.87
N PRO A 322 7.43 16.92 -21.00
CA PRO A 322 6.96 15.54 -20.99
C PRO A 322 8.03 14.58 -20.46
N VAL A 323 7.61 13.63 -19.63
CA VAL A 323 8.47 12.58 -19.07
C VAL A 323 7.87 11.24 -19.45
N HIS A 324 8.68 10.43 -20.13
CA HIS A 324 8.35 9.05 -20.50
C HIS A 324 9.34 8.10 -19.83
N LEU A 325 8.84 7.16 -19.03
CA LEU A 325 9.63 6.09 -18.43
C LEU A 325 9.28 4.78 -19.13
N ASP A 326 10.31 4.02 -19.55
CA ASP A 326 10.18 2.64 -20.04
C ASP A 326 11.31 1.83 -19.41
N ASN A 327 11.03 1.22 -18.26
CA ASN A 327 11.99 0.45 -17.49
C ASN A 327 11.72 -1.05 -17.66
N ARG A 328 12.65 -1.75 -18.31
CA ARG A 328 12.56 -3.18 -18.61
C ARG A 328 13.66 -3.93 -17.89
N THR A 329 13.30 -5.00 -17.22
CA THR A 329 14.25 -5.91 -16.59
C THR A 329 13.87 -7.35 -16.84
N ALA A 330 14.89 -8.22 -16.86
CA ALA A 330 14.73 -9.67 -16.89
C ALA A 330 15.67 -10.25 -15.83
N ASP A 331 15.09 -10.85 -14.82
CA ASP A 331 15.79 -11.22 -13.60
C ASP A 331 15.59 -12.71 -13.27
N PHE A 332 16.61 -13.32 -12.64
CA PHE A 332 16.55 -14.68 -12.13
C PHE A 332 16.60 -14.66 -10.60
N PHE A 333 15.71 -15.45 -10.01
CA PHE A 333 15.54 -15.59 -8.56
C PHE A 333 15.73 -17.05 -8.15
N PRO A 334 16.97 -17.49 -7.93
CA PRO A 334 17.26 -18.78 -7.35
C PRO A 334 16.83 -18.84 -5.89
N SER A 335 16.35 -19.99 -5.46
CA SER A 335 15.98 -20.28 -4.06
C SER A 335 16.39 -21.69 -3.72
N VAL A 336 17.04 -21.85 -2.57
CA VAL A 336 17.44 -23.14 -2.02
C VAL A 336 17.11 -23.15 -0.54
N ASN A 337 16.38 -24.18 -0.09
CA ASN A 337 16.12 -24.43 1.31
C ASN A 337 16.45 -25.88 1.58
N VAL A 338 17.35 -26.13 2.52
CA VAL A 338 17.76 -27.49 2.92
C VAL A 338 17.59 -27.63 4.41
N SER A 339 17.01 -28.73 4.85
CA SER A 339 17.02 -29.14 6.24
C SER A 339 17.55 -30.56 6.36
N TYR A 340 18.49 -30.76 7.25
CA TYR A 340 19.14 -32.05 7.47
C TYR A 340 19.08 -32.45 8.95
N ASN A 341 18.38 -33.54 9.21
CA ASN A 341 18.29 -34.13 10.54
C ASN A 341 19.58 -34.91 10.80
N LEU A 342 20.49 -34.38 11.60
CA LEU A 342 21.71 -35.07 12.05
C LEU A 342 21.36 -36.22 12.96
N SER A 343 20.28 -36.10 13.73
CA SER A 343 19.69 -37.15 14.57
C SER A 343 18.24 -36.73 14.92
N ALA A 344 17.53 -37.57 15.68
CA ALA A 344 16.19 -37.26 16.18
C ALA A 344 16.11 -35.96 17.03
N LYS A 345 17.24 -35.46 17.52
CA LYS A 345 17.33 -34.27 18.37
C LYS A 345 18.08 -33.08 17.75
N HIS A 346 18.76 -33.28 16.64
CA HIS A 346 19.65 -32.29 16.04
C HIS A 346 19.30 -32.04 14.58
N LEU A 347 19.01 -30.81 14.24
CA LEU A 347 18.62 -30.38 12.90
C LEU A 347 19.47 -29.19 12.46
N VAL A 348 19.94 -29.22 11.23
CA VAL A 348 20.60 -28.07 10.56
C VAL A 348 19.72 -27.62 9.40
N ARG A 349 19.54 -26.31 9.28
CA ARG A 349 18.87 -25.68 8.14
C ARG A 349 19.80 -24.69 7.46
N ALA A 350 19.75 -24.67 6.14
CA ALA A 350 20.38 -23.65 5.34
C ALA A 350 19.39 -23.14 4.29
N ALA A 351 19.31 -21.86 4.11
CA ALA A 351 18.46 -21.23 3.10
C ALA A 351 19.23 -20.14 2.35
N TYR A 352 19.02 -20.09 1.05
CA TYR A 352 19.44 -18.99 0.19
C TYR A 352 18.27 -18.57 -0.68
N GLY A 353 18.10 -17.26 -0.86
CA GLY A 353 17.12 -16.73 -1.78
C GLY A 353 17.46 -15.32 -2.24
N ARG A 354 17.31 -15.10 -3.54
CA ARG A 354 17.39 -13.77 -4.14
C ARG A 354 15.99 -13.21 -4.32
N SER A 355 15.82 -11.92 -3.99
CA SER A 355 14.59 -11.17 -4.16
C SER A 355 14.83 -9.81 -4.77
N VAL A 356 13.76 -9.15 -5.24
CA VAL A 356 13.81 -7.81 -5.80
C VAL A 356 12.74 -6.94 -5.14
N ASN A 357 13.10 -5.71 -4.82
CA ASN A 357 12.18 -4.62 -4.49
C ASN A 357 12.17 -3.64 -5.67
N ARG A 358 11.02 -3.54 -6.33
CA ARG A 358 10.80 -2.64 -7.46
C ARG A 358 10.15 -1.36 -6.96
N PRO A 359 10.58 -0.19 -7.47
CA PRO A 359 9.92 1.08 -7.13
C PRO A 359 8.42 1.03 -7.47
N GLU A 360 7.62 1.55 -6.56
CA GLU A 360 6.19 1.76 -6.78
C GLU A 360 5.95 2.87 -7.81
N PHE A 361 4.80 2.85 -8.50
CA PHE A 361 4.44 3.90 -9.46
C PHE A 361 4.62 5.31 -8.90
N ARG A 362 4.20 5.54 -7.64
CA ARG A 362 4.28 6.85 -7.00
C ARG A 362 5.72 7.30 -6.72
N GLU A 363 6.63 6.37 -6.52
CA GLU A 363 8.03 6.68 -6.22
C GLU A 363 8.81 7.15 -7.44
N VAL A 364 8.38 6.73 -8.64
CA VAL A 364 9.04 7.11 -9.91
C VAL A 364 8.37 8.29 -10.61
N VAL A 365 7.15 8.66 -10.25
CA VAL A 365 6.42 9.76 -10.90
C VAL A 365 6.85 11.10 -10.34
N PRO A 366 7.21 12.11 -11.17
CA PRO A 366 7.60 13.44 -10.70
C PRO A 366 6.43 14.32 -10.23
N TYR A 367 5.32 13.71 -9.82
CA TYR A 367 4.19 14.39 -9.19
C TYR A 367 4.57 14.94 -7.81
N VAL A 368 4.32 16.21 -7.59
CA VAL A 368 4.57 16.90 -6.31
C VAL A 368 3.30 16.94 -5.48
N TYR A 369 3.33 16.36 -4.29
CA TYR A 369 2.22 16.50 -3.34
C TYR A 369 2.68 16.97 -1.98
N PHE A 370 1.83 17.77 -1.33
CA PHE A 370 2.09 18.23 0.02
C PHE A 370 1.67 17.16 1.06
N ASN A 371 2.64 16.74 1.86
CA ASN A 371 2.42 15.86 3.00
C ASN A 371 2.28 16.70 4.27
N PHE A 372 1.06 16.77 4.81
CA PHE A 372 0.75 17.59 5.98
C PHE A 372 1.52 17.10 7.22
N GLU A 373 1.64 15.80 7.44
CA GLU A 373 2.32 15.24 8.60
C GLU A 373 3.81 15.63 8.63
N ARG A 374 4.49 15.54 7.48
CA ARG A 374 5.91 15.90 7.33
C ARG A 374 6.14 17.39 7.13
N ASP A 375 5.10 18.17 6.95
CA ASP A 375 5.15 19.60 6.54
C ASP A 375 6.09 19.84 5.37
N ALA A 376 5.96 19.01 4.33
CA ALA A 376 6.89 19.00 3.20
C ALA A 376 6.22 18.55 1.89
N ASN A 377 6.73 19.09 0.78
CA ASN A 377 6.43 18.57 -0.54
C ASN A 377 7.25 17.29 -0.79
N ILE A 378 6.58 16.25 -1.28
CA ILE A 378 7.19 14.98 -1.67
C ILE A 378 7.05 14.84 -3.17
N VAL A 379 8.15 14.45 -3.83
CA VAL A 379 8.23 14.22 -5.26
C VAL A 379 8.86 12.86 -5.53
N GLY A 380 8.38 12.14 -6.53
CA GLY A 380 8.98 10.89 -6.98
C GLY A 380 10.26 11.14 -7.81
N ASN A 381 11.06 10.10 -7.95
CA ASN A 381 12.33 10.12 -8.65
C ASN A 381 12.33 9.11 -9.80
N THR A 382 12.30 9.58 -11.04
CA THR A 382 12.33 8.75 -12.25
C THR A 382 13.63 7.94 -12.41
N GLY A 383 14.69 8.30 -11.70
CA GLY A 383 15.99 7.62 -11.71
C GLY A 383 16.10 6.42 -10.76
N LEU A 384 15.03 6.08 -10.01
CA LEU A 384 15.05 4.93 -9.11
C LEU A 384 15.23 3.62 -9.88
N LYS A 385 16.05 2.74 -9.28
CA LYS A 385 16.37 1.41 -9.81
C LYS A 385 15.82 0.33 -8.90
N ASN A 386 15.68 -0.88 -9.44
CA ASN A 386 15.37 -2.05 -8.64
C ASN A 386 16.46 -2.29 -7.59
N ALA A 387 16.06 -2.61 -6.37
CA ALA A 387 16.94 -3.07 -5.30
C ALA A 387 16.87 -4.60 -5.22
N TYR A 388 18.01 -5.26 -5.18
CA TYR A 388 18.12 -6.71 -5.06
C TYR A 388 18.64 -7.07 -3.69
N ALA A 389 18.12 -8.14 -3.11
CA ALA A 389 18.60 -8.69 -1.85
C ALA A 389 18.93 -10.17 -2.04
N ASP A 390 20.15 -10.55 -1.67
CA ASP A 390 20.58 -11.93 -1.56
C ASP A 390 20.62 -12.30 -0.07
N ASN A 391 19.74 -13.21 0.35
CA ASN A 391 19.59 -13.62 1.74
C ASN A 391 20.20 -15.01 1.92
N LEU A 392 21.05 -15.15 2.92
CA LEU A 392 21.63 -16.42 3.33
C LEU A 392 21.37 -16.63 4.82
N ASP A 393 20.74 -17.75 5.15
CA ASP A 393 20.40 -18.12 6.50
C ASP A 393 20.98 -19.52 6.81
N VAL A 394 21.61 -19.67 7.97
CA VAL A 394 22.05 -20.96 8.50
C VAL A 394 21.59 -21.07 9.95
N ARG A 395 20.97 -22.20 10.31
CA ARG A 395 20.43 -22.41 11.64
C ARG A 395 20.66 -23.84 12.10
N TYR A 396 21.14 -23.99 13.33
CA TYR A 396 21.22 -25.23 14.05
C TYR A 396 20.17 -25.24 15.15
N GLU A 397 19.45 -26.38 15.28
CA GLU A 397 18.42 -26.58 16.28
C GLU A 397 18.71 -27.85 17.05
N PHE A 398 18.63 -27.76 18.39
CA PHE A 398 18.78 -28.88 19.30
C PHE A 398 17.52 -29.01 20.17
N TYR A 399 16.95 -30.22 20.20
CA TYR A 399 15.72 -30.56 20.93
C TYR A 399 16.06 -31.55 22.05
N PRO A 400 16.50 -31.09 23.24
CA PRO A 400 16.93 -31.97 24.33
C PRO A 400 15.79 -32.83 24.86
N ALA A 401 14.59 -32.27 25.03
CA ALA A 401 13.39 -32.95 25.47
C ALA A 401 12.13 -32.36 24.79
N SER A 402 10.97 -33.02 25.03
CA SER A 402 9.69 -32.50 24.53
C SER A 402 9.39 -31.11 25.11
N GLY A 403 9.15 -30.14 24.22
CA GLY A 403 8.89 -28.72 24.61
C GLY A 403 10.15 -27.89 24.84
N GLU A 404 11.36 -28.46 24.69
CA GLU A 404 12.62 -27.74 24.85
C GLU A 404 13.34 -27.59 23.50
N MET A 405 13.84 -26.39 23.20
CA MET A 405 14.60 -26.11 21.99
C MET A 405 15.72 -25.10 22.27
N ILE A 406 16.89 -25.40 21.76
CA ILE A 406 18.02 -24.46 21.67
C ILE A 406 18.32 -24.20 20.20
N THR A 407 18.33 -22.94 19.80
CA THR A 407 18.56 -22.54 18.41
C THR A 407 19.72 -21.55 18.34
N VAL A 408 20.61 -21.79 17.39
CA VAL A 408 21.69 -20.86 17.02
C VAL A 408 21.59 -20.61 15.52
N GLY A 409 21.55 -19.36 15.10
CA GLY A 409 21.45 -18.98 13.69
C GLY A 409 22.31 -17.77 13.34
N ALA A 410 22.67 -17.72 12.06
CA ALA A 410 23.33 -16.59 11.42
C ALA A 410 22.62 -16.27 10.11
N PHE A 411 22.46 -14.97 9.81
CA PHE A 411 21.83 -14.45 8.60
C PHE A 411 22.50 -13.16 8.15
#